data_0bb20649a9ed08d5a39053dcbb2daa6a
#
_entry.id   0bb20649a9ed08d5a39053dcbb2daa6a
#
_cell.length_a   1.000
_cell.length_b   1.000
_cell.length_c   1.000
_cell.angle_alpha   90.00
_cell.angle_beta   90.00
_cell.angle_gamma   90.00
#
_symmetry.space_group_name_H-M   'P 1'
#
loop_
_entity.id
_entity.type
_entity.pdbx_description
1 polymer ?
#
loop_
_entity_poly.entity_id
_entity_poly.type
_entity_poly.pdbx_seq_one_letter_code
_entity_poly.pdbx_strand_id
1 'polypeptide(L)'
;TIRWVYKNKDKYNFDIENIGLIGPSAGAHLAMMAAYSENDEFIGDSSLKDYPSQVKYVVDLFGPAELSKINLNYGPREIVENLSKNDIKNFSKLYSPISYVKKNLPDTLIIHSKKDEIVPYDTSISLYKKCIKLNNDFKFYTLEDCNHCLEGLSNTEALKLYMEIVNFIISENN
;
A
#
# COMPACT_ATOMS: atom_id res chain seq x y z
N THR A 1 -12.79 1.00 8.25
CA THR A 1 -12.91 2.46 7.97
C THR A 1 -13.56 2.73 6.63
N ILE A 2 -13.07 2.20 5.48
CA ILE A 2 -13.62 2.51 4.13
C ILE A 2 -15.13 2.22 4.07
N ARG A 3 -15.56 1.02 4.45
CA ARG A 3 -16.99 0.64 4.51
C ARG A 3 -17.84 1.58 5.36
N TRP A 4 -17.28 2.14 6.43
CA TRP A 4 -17.94 3.13 7.25
C TRP A 4 -18.14 4.47 6.50
N VAL A 5 -17.17 4.87 5.69
CA VAL A 5 -17.30 6.04 4.81
C VAL A 5 -18.43 5.83 3.81
N TYR A 6 -18.49 4.69 3.13
CA TYR A 6 -19.61 4.36 2.24
C TYR A 6 -20.97 4.38 2.94
N LYS A 7 -21.05 3.77 4.14
CA LYS A 7 -22.29 3.77 4.95
C LYS A 7 -22.79 5.17 5.31
N ASN A 8 -21.86 6.08 5.55
CA ASN A 8 -22.18 7.41 6.07
C ASN A 8 -22.03 8.52 5.02
N LYS A 9 -21.92 8.17 3.72
CA LYS A 9 -21.68 9.13 2.65
C LYS A 9 -22.67 10.29 2.62
N ASP A 10 -23.96 10.00 2.73
CA ASP A 10 -25.00 11.02 2.66
C ASP A 10 -25.02 11.91 3.92
N LYS A 11 -24.73 11.31 5.09
CA LYS A 11 -24.68 12.04 6.37
C LYS A 11 -23.56 13.09 6.42
N TYR A 12 -22.39 12.77 5.83
CA TYR A 12 -21.20 13.62 5.90
C TYR A 12 -20.84 14.23 4.53
N ASN A 13 -21.66 13.99 3.52
CA ASN A 13 -21.42 14.42 2.15
C ASN A 13 -20.03 13.97 1.63
N PHE A 14 -19.69 12.69 1.87
CA PHE A 14 -18.43 12.12 1.36
C PHE A 14 -18.53 11.83 -0.12
N ASP A 15 -17.52 12.25 -0.88
CA ASP A 15 -17.35 11.86 -2.27
C ASP A 15 -16.72 10.46 -2.34
N ILE A 16 -17.56 9.46 -2.50
CA ILE A 16 -17.13 8.05 -2.53
C ILE A 16 -16.46 7.64 -3.84
N GLU A 17 -16.62 8.43 -4.88
CA GLU A 17 -15.96 8.17 -6.18
C GLU A 17 -14.48 8.61 -6.17
N ASN A 18 -14.07 9.40 -5.18
CA ASN A 18 -12.73 9.96 -5.05
C ASN A 18 -12.00 9.54 -3.75
N ILE A 19 -12.32 8.36 -3.21
CA ILE A 19 -11.62 7.84 -2.04
C ILE A 19 -10.22 7.36 -2.47
N GLY A 20 -9.18 7.94 -1.89
CA GLY A 20 -7.80 7.47 -2.00
C GLY A 20 -7.24 7.01 -0.66
N LEU A 21 -6.22 6.16 -0.71
CA LEU A 21 -5.45 5.74 0.47
C LEU A 21 -4.01 6.20 0.32
N ILE A 22 -3.45 6.74 1.39
CA ILE A 22 -2.04 7.07 1.47
C ILE A 22 -1.48 6.57 2.81
N GLY A 23 -0.29 6.04 2.78
CA GLY A 23 0.38 5.61 4.00
C GLY A 23 1.88 5.42 3.84
N PRO A 24 2.67 5.63 4.92
CA PRO A 24 4.08 5.27 4.97
C PRO A 24 4.28 3.89 5.60
N SER A 25 5.31 3.14 5.15
CA SER A 25 5.78 1.90 5.78
C SER A 25 4.62 0.90 6.03
N ALA A 26 4.37 0.52 7.27
CA ALA A 26 3.25 -0.33 7.65
C ALA A 26 1.88 0.26 7.25
N GLY A 27 1.73 1.59 7.23
CA GLY A 27 0.52 2.26 6.74
C GLY A 27 0.30 2.06 5.25
N ALA A 28 1.36 2.10 4.45
CA ALA A 28 1.31 1.79 3.02
C ALA A 28 0.95 0.32 2.78
N HIS A 29 1.54 -0.59 3.56
CA HIS A 29 1.18 -2.00 3.54
C HIS A 29 -0.32 -2.21 3.78
N LEU A 30 -0.87 -1.60 4.83
CA LEU A 30 -2.30 -1.68 5.14
C LEU A 30 -3.17 -1.05 4.04
N ALA A 31 -2.73 0.07 3.46
CA ALA A 31 -3.42 0.72 2.34
C ALA A 31 -3.49 -0.22 1.12
N MET A 32 -2.37 -0.84 0.73
CA MET A 32 -2.33 -1.81 -0.36
C MET A 32 -3.16 -3.06 -0.07
N MET A 33 -3.09 -3.61 1.16
CA MET A 33 -3.90 -4.76 1.55
C MET A 33 -5.39 -4.44 1.47
N ALA A 34 -5.81 -3.27 1.96
CA ALA A 34 -7.21 -2.84 1.90
C ALA A 34 -7.71 -2.57 0.46
N ALA A 35 -6.82 -2.10 -0.42
CA ALA A 35 -7.16 -1.74 -1.79
C ALA A 35 -7.14 -2.92 -2.77
N TYR A 36 -6.27 -3.92 -2.56
CA TYR A 36 -6.03 -5.00 -3.53
C TYR A 36 -6.73 -6.31 -3.18
N SER A 37 -7.00 -6.57 -1.87
CA SER A 37 -7.71 -7.78 -1.44
C SER A 37 -9.16 -7.81 -1.91
N GLU A 38 -9.77 -8.97 -1.92
CA GLU A 38 -11.19 -9.10 -2.23
C GLU A 38 -12.06 -8.58 -1.09
N ASN A 39 -13.28 -8.13 -1.43
CA ASN A 39 -14.18 -7.50 -0.47
C ASN A 39 -14.55 -8.37 0.74
N ASP A 40 -14.47 -9.68 0.60
CA ASP A 40 -14.88 -10.67 1.61
C ASP A 40 -13.72 -11.33 2.37
N GLU A 41 -12.46 -11.07 1.99
CA GLU A 41 -11.30 -11.67 2.67
C GLU A 41 -10.99 -11.04 4.04
N PHE A 42 -11.14 -9.71 4.15
CA PHE A 42 -10.84 -8.95 5.38
C PHE A 42 -12.01 -8.04 5.75
N ILE A 43 -13.14 -8.65 6.14
CA ILE A 43 -14.40 -7.93 6.36
C ILE A 43 -14.31 -6.93 7.53
N GLY A 44 -13.60 -7.29 8.60
CA GLY A 44 -13.54 -6.49 9.82
C GLY A 44 -14.89 -6.49 10.57
N ASP A 45 -15.50 -5.33 10.73
CA ASP A 45 -16.81 -5.23 11.37
C ASP A 45 -17.92 -5.82 10.47
N SER A 46 -18.52 -6.91 10.92
CA SER A 46 -19.57 -7.64 10.19
C SER A 46 -20.82 -6.81 9.92
N SER A 47 -21.09 -5.78 10.75
CA SER A 47 -22.22 -4.86 10.52
C SER A 47 -22.03 -3.94 9.30
N LEU A 48 -20.83 -3.92 8.73
CA LEU A 48 -20.47 -3.12 7.57
C LEU A 48 -20.19 -3.96 6.31
N LYS A 49 -20.38 -5.29 6.38
CA LYS A 49 -20.01 -6.22 5.30
C LYS A 49 -20.68 -5.92 3.95
N ASP A 50 -21.90 -5.40 3.97
CA ASP A 50 -22.70 -5.12 2.78
C ASP A 50 -22.31 -3.79 2.09
N TYR A 51 -21.42 -3.01 2.70
CA TYR A 51 -20.91 -1.78 2.10
C TYR A 51 -19.61 -2.05 1.34
N PRO A 52 -19.36 -1.37 0.20
CA PRO A 52 -18.12 -1.50 -0.54
C PRO A 52 -16.88 -1.09 0.27
N SER A 53 -15.72 -1.60 -0.13
CA SER A 53 -14.40 -1.15 0.36
C SER A 53 -13.48 -0.69 -0.76
N GLN A 54 -14.04 -0.33 -1.90
CA GLN A 54 -13.30 0.13 -3.06
C GLN A 54 -12.70 1.51 -2.84
N VAL A 55 -11.54 1.71 -3.45
CA VAL A 55 -10.85 3.01 -3.47
C VAL A 55 -10.41 3.29 -4.90
N LYS A 56 -10.25 4.55 -5.24
CA LYS A 56 -9.87 4.99 -6.58
C LYS A 56 -8.37 4.89 -6.82
N TYR A 57 -7.56 5.27 -5.81
CA TYR A 57 -6.11 5.27 -5.93
C TYR A 57 -5.40 4.95 -4.60
N VAL A 58 -4.12 4.60 -4.71
CA VAL A 58 -3.24 4.37 -3.56
C VAL A 58 -1.94 5.15 -3.74
N VAL A 59 -1.44 5.77 -2.66
CA VAL A 59 -0.08 6.30 -2.58
C VAL A 59 0.68 5.45 -1.55
N ASP A 60 1.58 4.63 -2.07
CA ASP A 60 2.46 3.74 -1.29
C ASP A 60 3.79 4.43 -1.04
N LEU A 61 4.04 4.82 0.20
CA LEU A 61 5.32 5.35 0.67
C LEU A 61 6.12 4.22 1.34
N PHE A 62 7.04 3.62 0.58
CA PHE A 62 7.97 2.58 1.03
C PHE A 62 7.33 1.43 1.82
N GLY A 63 6.15 1.00 1.43
CA GLY A 63 5.42 -0.09 2.07
C GLY A 63 5.99 -1.48 1.74
N PRO A 64 6.01 -2.41 2.70
CA PRO A 64 6.39 -3.79 2.44
C PRO A 64 5.37 -4.49 1.55
N ALA A 65 5.71 -4.70 0.27
CA ALA A 65 4.85 -5.35 -0.70
C ALA A 65 4.92 -6.88 -0.66
N GLU A 66 6.03 -7.44 -0.17
CA GLU A 66 6.30 -8.88 -0.10
C GLU A 66 6.95 -9.25 1.25
N LEU A 67 6.15 -9.74 2.20
CA LEU A 67 6.59 -10.00 3.58
C LEU A 67 7.66 -11.10 3.69
N SER A 68 7.73 -12.01 2.72
CA SER A 68 8.76 -13.07 2.71
C SER A 68 10.19 -12.53 2.56
N LYS A 69 10.33 -11.29 2.10
CA LYS A 69 11.63 -10.60 1.92
C LYS A 69 11.96 -9.63 3.05
N ILE A 70 11.02 -9.40 3.97
CA ILE A 70 11.23 -8.48 5.09
C ILE A 70 11.95 -9.20 6.21
N ASN A 71 12.92 -8.52 6.82
CA ASN A 71 13.50 -9.01 8.05
C ASN A 71 12.47 -8.87 9.19
N LEU A 72 11.90 -9.99 9.60
CA LEU A 72 10.85 -10.04 10.63
C LEU A 72 11.29 -9.51 12.00
N ASN A 73 12.59 -9.25 12.21
CA ASN A 73 13.07 -8.54 13.41
C ASN A 73 12.56 -7.10 13.50
N TYR A 74 12.12 -6.50 12.39
CA TYR A 74 11.49 -5.17 12.35
C TYR A 74 9.95 -5.23 12.39
N GLY A 75 9.38 -6.43 12.40
CA GLY A 75 7.93 -6.66 12.38
C GLY A 75 7.35 -7.12 13.72
N PRO A 76 6.14 -7.67 13.72
CA PRO A 76 5.48 -8.20 14.92
C PRO A 76 6.15 -9.48 15.40
N ARG A 77 7.31 -9.33 16.02
CA ARG A 77 8.21 -10.39 16.47
C ARG A 77 7.48 -11.43 17.31
N GLU A 78 6.64 -10.98 18.24
CA GLU A 78 5.85 -11.83 19.12
C GLU A 78 4.88 -12.76 18.37
N ILE A 79 4.37 -12.32 17.23
CA ILE A 79 3.46 -13.13 16.41
C ILE A 79 4.25 -14.22 15.67
N VAL A 80 5.45 -13.91 15.22
CA VAL A 80 6.24 -14.78 14.34
C VAL A 80 7.10 -15.78 15.11
N GLU A 81 7.57 -15.43 16.30
CA GLU A 81 8.45 -16.29 17.13
C GLU A 81 7.83 -17.66 17.48
N ASN A 82 6.50 -17.75 17.52
CA ASN A 82 5.79 -18.99 17.85
C ASN A 82 5.26 -19.76 16.62
N LEU A 83 5.55 -19.28 15.41
CA LEU A 83 5.08 -19.92 14.18
C LEU A 83 6.12 -20.91 13.62
N SER A 84 5.65 -22.02 13.08
CA SER A 84 6.49 -22.91 12.28
C SER A 84 6.96 -22.23 11.00
N LYS A 85 8.03 -22.74 10.36
CA LYS A 85 8.51 -22.21 9.06
C LYS A 85 7.40 -22.23 7.98
N ASN A 86 6.53 -23.25 8.03
CA ASN A 86 5.43 -23.35 7.07
C ASN A 86 4.35 -22.32 7.35
N ASP A 87 4.04 -22.06 8.62
CA ASP A 87 3.07 -21.03 9.01
C ASP A 87 3.58 -19.63 8.65
N ILE A 88 4.87 -19.35 8.87
CA ILE A 88 5.51 -18.09 8.42
C ILE A 88 5.37 -17.90 6.92
N LYS A 89 5.60 -18.95 6.12
CA LYS A 89 5.43 -18.90 4.67
C LYS A 89 3.98 -18.62 4.26
N ASN A 90 3.03 -19.29 4.88
CA ASN A 90 1.60 -19.10 4.62
C ASN A 90 1.16 -17.70 5.06
N PHE A 91 1.58 -17.25 6.23
CA PHE A 91 1.35 -15.90 6.74
C PHE A 91 1.90 -14.85 5.76
N SER A 92 3.17 -14.98 5.38
CA SER A 92 3.79 -14.05 4.43
C SER A 92 3.05 -13.98 3.11
N LYS A 93 2.57 -15.11 2.59
CA LYS A 93 1.77 -15.15 1.36
C LYS A 93 0.41 -14.47 1.54
N LEU A 94 -0.30 -14.78 2.64
CA LEU A 94 -1.64 -14.26 2.91
C LEU A 94 -1.64 -12.76 3.15
N TYR A 95 -0.60 -12.22 3.79
CA TYR A 95 -0.52 -10.81 4.14
C TYR A 95 0.43 -9.99 3.26
N SER A 96 0.82 -10.48 2.08
CA SER A 96 1.63 -9.71 1.14
C SER A 96 0.77 -9.07 0.05
N PRO A 97 0.77 -7.74 -0.12
CA PRO A 97 0.04 -7.06 -1.20
C PRO A 97 0.29 -7.65 -2.59
N ILE A 98 1.53 -8.06 -2.87
CA ILE A 98 1.90 -8.70 -4.14
C ILE A 98 1.12 -9.98 -4.46
N SER A 99 0.59 -10.66 -3.44
CA SER A 99 -0.23 -11.87 -3.62
C SER A 99 -1.60 -11.57 -4.24
N TYR A 100 -2.10 -10.36 -4.07
CA TYR A 100 -3.41 -9.89 -4.51
C TYR A 100 -3.37 -9.16 -5.85
N VAL A 101 -2.22 -9.14 -6.51
CA VAL A 101 -2.08 -8.46 -7.81
C VAL A 101 -2.91 -9.19 -8.87
N LYS A 102 -3.89 -8.49 -9.39
CA LYS A 102 -4.87 -8.85 -10.43
C LYS A 102 -5.04 -7.69 -11.42
N LYS A 103 -5.88 -7.85 -12.43
CA LYS A 103 -6.27 -6.73 -13.32
C LYS A 103 -7.22 -5.77 -12.60
N ASN A 104 -7.25 -4.52 -13.06
CA ASN A 104 -8.15 -3.48 -12.58
C ASN A 104 -7.96 -3.18 -11.08
N LEU A 105 -6.72 -3.15 -10.63
CA LEU A 105 -6.37 -2.57 -9.33
C LEU A 105 -6.51 -1.05 -9.37
N PRO A 106 -6.75 -0.40 -8.22
CA PRO A 106 -6.68 1.05 -8.11
C PRO A 106 -5.35 1.60 -8.62
N ASP A 107 -5.39 2.76 -9.27
CA ASP A 107 -4.20 3.44 -9.74
C ASP A 107 -3.26 3.72 -8.56
N THR A 108 -1.98 3.44 -8.74
CA THR A 108 -1.06 3.44 -7.60
C THR A 108 0.23 4.18 -7.91
N LEU A 109 0.59 5.13 -7.03
CA LEU A 109 1.89 5.75 -6.99
C LEU A 109 2.75 5.06 -5.92
N ILE A 110 3.81 4.39 -6.34
CA ILE A 110 4.81 3.79 -5.44
C ILE A 110 5.99 4.75 -5.31
N ILE A 111 6.38 5.04 -4.07
CA ILE A 111 7.53 5.88 -3.74
C ILE A 111 8.46 5.07 -2.85
N HIS A 112 9.70 4.85 -3.29
CA HIS A 112 10.65 4.05 -2.51
C HIS A 112 12.09 4.48 -2.75
N SER A 113 12.91 4.42 -1.71
CA SER A 113 14.34 4.70 -1.80
C SER A 113 15.16 3.44 -2.08
N LYS A 114 16.18 3.58 -2.93
CA LYS A 114 17.16 2.51 -3.19
C LYS A 114 18.01 2.16 -1.96
N LYS A 115 18.12 3.11 -1.00
CA LYS A 115 18.92 2.94 0.23
C LYS A 115 18.08 2.61 1.46
N ASP A 116 16.83 2.21 1.28
CA ASP A 116 15.99 1.76 2.40
C ASP A 116 16.55 0.47 3.02
N GLU A 117 17.02 0.56 4.26
CA GLU A 117 17.63 -0.54 5.00
C GLU A 117 16.61 -1.40 5.78
N ILE A 118 15.37 -0.94 5.89
CA ILE A 118 14.29 -1.61 6.63
C ILE A 118 13.40 -2.43 5.70
N VAL A 119 12.87 -1.78 4.66
CA VAL A 119 12.02 -2.41 3.64
C VAL A 119 12.82 -2.49 2.33
N PRO A 120 13.21 -3.70 1.88
CA PRO A 120 14.00 -3.84 0.67
C PRO A 120 13.31 -3.25 -0.55
N TYR A 121 13.98 -2.34 -1.25
CA TYR A 121 13.51 -1.64 -2.44
C TYR A 121 13.01 -2.59 -3.55
N ASP A 122 13.62 -3.77 -3.67
CA ASP A 122 13.26 -4.77 -4.67
C ASP A 122 11.86 -5.38 -4.46
N THR A 123 11.28 -5.26 -3.26
CA THR A 123 9.89 -5.68 -3.01
C THR A 123 8.90 -4.80 -3.78
N SER A 124 9.11 -3.49 -3.77
CA SER A 124 8.31 -2.53 -4.54
C SER A 124 8.55 -2.65 -6.04
N ILE A 125 9.78 -2.90 -6.47
CA ILE A 125 10.08 -3.20 -7.89
C ILE A 125 9.36 -4.47 -8.36
N SER A 126 9.31 -5.50 -7.51
CA SER A 126 8.61 -6.75 -7.84
C SER A 126 7.11 -6.54 -7.98
N LEU A 127 6.51 -5.76 -7.06
CA LEU A 127 5.11 -5.35 -7.11
C LEU A 127 4.82 -4.58 -8.40
N TYR A 128 5.57 -3.51 -8.66
CA TYR A 128 5.42 -2.67 -9.85
C TYR A 128 5.46 -3.49 -11.14
N LYS A 129 6.52 -4.31 -11.33
CA LYS A 129 6.67 -5.17 -12.51
C LYS A 129 5.50 -6.13 -12.70
N LYS A 130 4.96 -6.69 -11.61
CA LYS A 130 3.81 -7.60 -11.67
C LYS A 130 2.54 -6.85 -12.07
N CYS A 131 2.34 -5.63 -11.56
CA CYS A 131 1.16 -4.81 -11.85
C CYS A 131 1.14 -4.31 -13.29
N ILE A 132 2.22 -3.74 -13.80
CA ILE A 132 2.29 -3.25 -15.19
C ILE A 132 2.16 -4.38 -16.21
N LYS A 133 2.64 -5.60 -15.90
CA LYS A 133 2.45 -6.79 -16.75
C LYS A 133 0.97 -7.14 -16.96
N LEU A 134 0.11 -6.76 -16.02
CA LEU A 134 -1.34 -6.96 -16.08
C LEU A 134 -2.09 -5.72 -16.57
N ASN A 135 -1.36 -4.70 -17.07
CA ASN A 135 -1.90 -3.42 -17.56
C ASN A 135 -2.63 -2.60 -16.47
N ASN A 136 -2.19 -2.69 -15.22
CA ASN A 136 -2.62 -1.75 -14.18
C ASN A 136 -1.85 -0.44 -14.33
N ASP A 137 -2.48 0.71 -14.03
CA ASP A 137 -1.83 2.01 -14.03
C ASP A 137 -1.07 2.23 -12.73
N PHE A 138 0.22 1.92 -12.76
CA PHE A 138 1.14 2.03 -11.64
C PHE A 138 2.28 2.96 -12.02
N LYS A 139 2.50 3.99 -11.21
CA LYS A 139 3.64 4.91 -11.31
C LYS A 139 4.66 4.58 -10.23
N PHE A 140 5.95 4.75 -10.55
CA PHE A 140 7.03 4.47 -9.62
C PHE A 140 7.97 5.67 -9.53
N TYR A 141 8.08 6.24 -8.34
CA TYR A 141 8.98 7.34 -8.03
C TYR A 141 10.14 6.84 -7.17
N THR A 142 11.33 6.78 -7.74
CA THR A 142 12.54 6.32 -7.05
C THR A 142 13.21 7.48 -6.33
N LEU A 143 13.49 7.29 -5.05
CA LEU A 143 14.42 8.12 -4.28
C LEU A 143 15.79 7.46 -4.28
N GLU A 144 16.84 8.26 -4.53
CA GLU A 144 18.20 7.72 -4.75
C GLU A 144 18.96 7.56 -3.44
N ASP A 145 18.78 8.49 -2.49
CA ASP A 145 19.74 8.68 -1.42
C ASP A 145 19.10 9.08 -0.07
N CYS A 146 18.06 8.34 0.32
CA CYS A 146 17.52 8.45 1.68
C CYS A 146 17.23 7.08 2.26
N ASN A 147 17.27 6.97 3.58
CA ASN A 147 16.93 5.74 4.29
C ASN A 147 15.41 5.63 4.51
N HIS A 148 14.96 4.61 5.24
CA HIS A 148 13.56 4.41 5.61
C HIS A 148 12.97 5.66 6.27
N CYS A 149 11.68 5.88 6.12
CA CYS A 149 10.98 7.08 6.60
C CYS A 149 11.52 8.40 6.05
N LEU A 150 12.18 8.37 4.87
CA LEU A 150 12.74 9.54 4.17
C LEU A 150 13.89 10.21 4.97
N GLU A 151 14.53 9.48 5.87
CA GLU A 151 15.68 9.97 6.62
C GLU A 151 16.84 10.30 5.66
N GLY A 152 17.38 11.50 5.79
CA GLY A 152 18.43 12.02 4.91
C GLY A 152 17.91 12.73 3.66
N LEU A 153 16.60 12.78 3.41
CA LEU A 153 16.04 13.51 2.28
C LEU A 153 16.27 15.03 2.41
N SER A 154 16.83 15.65 1.38
CA SER A 154 17.01 17.11 1.36
C SER A 154 15.67 17.85 1.21
N ASN A 155 15.60 19.11 1.67
CA ASN A 155 14.39 19.93 1.54
C ASN A 155 13.94 20.08 0.06
N THR A 156 14.89 20.15 -0.87
CA THR A 156 14.59 20.25 -2.31
C THR A 156 13.96 18.97 -2.84
N GLU A 157 14.46 17.81 -2.44
CA GLU A 157 13.89 16.51 -2.82
C GLU A 157 12.54 16.28 -2.14
N ALA A 158 12.40 16.68 -0.87
CA ALA A 158 11.13 16.61 -0.16
C ALA A 158 10.04 17.44 -0.86
N LEU A 159 10.38 18.65 -1.34
CA LEU A 159 9.44 19.47 -2.11
C LEU A 159 9.06 18.80 -3.44
N LYS A 160 10.03 18.23 -4.17
CA LYS A 160 9.74 17.49 -5.42
C LYS A 160 8.84 16.29 -5.17
N LEU A 161 9.12 15.52 -4.12
CA LEU A 161 8.31 14.38 -3.72
C LEU A 161 6.87 14.81 -3.37
N TYR A 162 6.73 15.88 -2.59
CA TYR A 162 5.41 16.44 -2.26
C TYR A 162 4.63 16.83 -3.53
N MET A 163 5.28 17.52 -4.46
CA MET A 163 4.65 17.91 -5.73
C MET A 163 4.26 16.69 -6.56
N GLU A 164 5.05 15.63 -6.58
CA GLU A 164 4.72 14.38 -7.27
C GLU A 164 3.46 13.72 -6.70
N ILE A 165 3.36 13.64 -5.36
CA ILE A 165 2.17 13.11 -4.68
C ILE A 165 0.94 13.96 -4.99
N VAL A 166 1.05 15.29 -4.87
CA VAL A 166 -0.06 16.22 -5.14
C VAL A 166 -0.52 16.12 -6.60
N ASN A 167 0.42 16.10 -7.55
CA ASN A 167 0.10 15.98 -8.97
C ASN A 167 -0.59 14.65 -9.29
N PHE A 168 -0.14 13.56 -8.68
CA PHE A 168 -0.81 12.27 -8.81
C PHE A 168 -2.24 12.34 -8.28
N ILE A 169 -2.46 12.82 -7.07
CA ILE A 169 -3.79 12.94 -6.46
C ILE A 169 -4.72 13.83 -7.32
N ILE A 170 -4.20 14.95 -7.85
CA ILE A 170 -4.98 15.84 -8.72
C ILE A 170 -5.33 15.13 -10.03
N SER A 171 -4.39 14.37 -10.64
CA SER A 171 -4.67 13.63 -11.87
C SER A 171 -5.75 12.57 -11.70
N GLU A 172 -5.84 11.97 -10.52
CA GLU A 172 -6.88 10.97 -10.22
C GLU A 172 -8.26 11.61 -9.97
N ASN A 173 -8.33 12.89 -9.63
CA ASN A 173 -9.58 13.57 -9.30
C ASN A 173 -10.10 14.49 -10.43
N ASN A 174 -9.47 14.47 -11.60
CA ASN A 174 -9.95 15.13 -12.82
C ASN A 174 -10.54 14.12 -13.79
#